data_9865a0ca2f144cef6d35671bdaea6fa2
#
_entry.id   9865a0ca2f144cef6d35671bdaea6fa2
#
_cell.length_a   1.000
_cell.length_b   1.000
_cell.length_c   1.000
_cell.angle_alpha   90.00
_cell.angle_beta   90.00
_cell.angle_gamma   90.00
#
_symmetry.space_group_name_H-M   'P 1'
#
loop_
_entity.id
_entity.type
_entity.pdbx_description
1 polymer ?
#
loop_
_entity_poly.entity_id
_entity_poly.type
_entity_poly.pdbx_seq_one_letter_code
_entity_poly.pdbx_strand_id
1 'polypeptide(L)'
;MVTYCTLCHTGLVWDPMVNGTRLHFRLAGINNGNALIRDEETSSVWQQSTGEAIFGPLKGRHLNVVRSNELTFALWRKEQPQGDVLKPDAPYISEYEKKGWETYVEKTVVVVDTTKSGIGPHQLMLGVTVAGKNKAYPIDAILAARVVQDQVAGAPVLLVVGSDGASIRVFDAAELTFTKGEGDALMQDADTGSGWNFQGCAVDGKLAGRCLREIDAYKDYWFDWMNHHPETAVFKG
;
A
#
# COMPACT_ATOMS: atom_id res chain seq x y z
N MET A 1 0.14 15.06 -2.41
CA MET A 1 -1.24 14.77 -2.88
C MET A 1 -1.61 13.38 -2.38
N VAL A 2 -2.74 13.25 -1.67
CA VAL A 2 -3.27 11.94 -1.26
C VAL A 2 -4.34 11.54 -2.26
N THR A 3 -4.28 10.30 -2.74
CA THR A 3 -5.24 9.72 -3.70
C THR A 3 -5.78 8.40 -3.17
N TYR A 4 -7.04 8.10 -3.50
CA TYR A 4 -7.64 6.81 -3.25
C TYR A 4 -8.57 6.43 -4.41
N CYS A 5 -8.25 5.32 -5.06
CA CYS A 5 -9.09 4.75 -6.10
C CYS A 5 -10.07 3.75 -5.48
N THR A 6 -11.33 4.09 -5.39
CA THR A 6 -12.35 3.20 -4.79
C THR A 6 -12.59 1.95 -5.61
N LEU A 7 -12.43 1.99 -6.94
CA LEU A 7 -12.64 0.83 -7.82
C LEU A 7 -11.54 -0.22 -7.71
N CYS A 8 -10.29 0.22 -7.46
CA CYS A 8 -9.13 -0.67 -7.33
C CYS A 8 -8.67 -0.87 -5.88
N HIS A 9 -9.28 -0.17 -4.93
CA HIS A 9 -8.92 -0.23 -3.50
C HIS A 9 -7.48 0.22 -3.21
N THR A 10 -6.98 1.21 -3.98
CA THR A 10 -5.59 1.63 -3.96
C THR A 10 -5.44 3.03 -3.39
N GLY A 11 -4.75 3.13 -2.25
CA GLY A 11 -4.37 4.39 -1.60
C GLY A 11 -2.90 4.71 -1.83
N LEU A 12 -2.60 5.88 -2.44
CA LEU A 12 -1.22 6.31 -2.71
C LEU A 12 -1.06 7.80 -2.42
N VAL A 13 0.12 8.14 -1.93
CA VAL A 13 0.52 9.53 -1.70
C VAL A 13 1.64 9.90 -2.67
N TRP A 14 1.45 10.98 -3.41
CA TRP A 14 2.37 11.46 -4.42
C TRP A 14 2.91 12.84 -4.05
N ASP A 15 4.21 13.06 -4.29
CA ASP A 15 4.78 14.40 -4.30
C ASP A 15 4.28 15.12 -5.57
N PRO A 16 3.55 16.24 -5.44
CA PRO A 16 3.01 16.96 -6.58
C PRO A 16 4.06 17.81 -7.31
N MET A 17 5.33 17.74 -6.93
CA MET A 17 6.40 18.55 -7.52
C MET A 17 6.97 17.87 -8.77
N VAL A 18 6.88 18.54 -9.92
CA VAL A 18 7.46 18.07 -11.18
C VAL A 18 8.32 19.19 -11.79
N ASN A 19 9.59 18.92 -12.01
CA ASN A 19 10.55 19.90 -12.56
C ASN A 19 10.56 21.25 -11.79
N GLY A 20 10.40 21.22 -10.46
CA GLY A 20 10.36 22.41 -9.62
C GLY A 20 9.03 23.15 -9.61
N THR A 21 8.03 22.68 -10.33
CA THR A 21 6.67 23.24 -10.34
C THR A 21 5.74 22.35 -9.53
N ARG A 22 4.95 22.95 -8.63
CA ARG A 22 3.87 22.28 -7.94
C ARG A 22 2.67 22.18 -8.86
N LEU A 23 2.22 20.95 -9.10
CA LEU A 23 1.01 20.68 -9.87
C LEU A 23 -0.21 20.54 -8.97
N HIS A 24 -1.39 20.94 -9.49
CA HIS A 24 -2.71 20.75 -8.88
C HIS A 24 -3.51 19.77 -9.71
N PHE A 25 -4.14 18.82 -9.04
CA PHE A 25 -4.75 17.68 -9.72
C PHE A 25 -6.25 17.60 -9.49
N ARG A 26 -6.97 17.16 -10.52
CA ARG A 26 -8.40 16.82 -10.48
C ARG A 26 -8.61 15.41 -11.03
N LEU A 27 -9.68 14.77 -10.58
CA LEU A 27 -10.13 13.51 -11.18
C LEU A 27 -10.48 13.75 -12.66
N ALA A 28 -9.96 12.92 -13.56
CA ALA A 28 -10.17 13.02 -14.99
C ALA A 28 -10.99 11.88 -15.58
N GLY A 29 -10.97 10.71 -14.96
CA GLY A 29 -11.67 9.54 -15.46
C GLY A 29 -11.11 8.24 -14.92
N ILE A 30 -11.30 7.16 -15.68
CA ILE A 30 -10.90 5.80 -15.34
C ILE A 30 -10.23 5.18 -16.55
N ASN A 31 -9.14 4.45 -16.33
CA ASN A 31 -8.45 3.65 -17.33
C ASN A 31 -8.23 2.23 -16.80
N ASN A 32 -8.83 1.23 -17.44
CA ASN A 32 -8.76 -0.18 -17.04
C ASN A 32 -9.12 -0.44 -15.55
N GLY A 33 -10.06 0.33 -15.02
CA GLY A 33 -10.51 0.23 -13.63
C GLY A 33 -9.75 1.10 -12.64
N ASN A 34 -8.60 1.69 -13.00
CA ASN A 34 -7.86 2.60 -12.16
C ASN A 34 -8.14 4.07 -12.46
N ALA A 35 -8.04 4.93 -11.45
CA ALA A 35 -8.32 6.35 -11.57
C ALA A 35 -7.27 7.08 -12.43
N LEU A 36 -7.77 7.99 -13.28
CA LEU A 36 -6.96 8.98 -13.96
C LEU A 36 -7.12 10.34 -13.29
N ILE A 37 -6.01 11.01 -13.08
CA ILE A 37 -5.96 12.39 -12.58
C ILE A 37 -5.33 13.29 -13.66
N ARG A 38 -5.71 14.56 -13.65
CA ARG A 38 -5.22 15.55 -14.62
C ARG A 38 -4.67 16.74 -13.86
N ASP A 39 -3.46 17.19 -14.23
CA ASP A 39 -2.93 18.44 -13.71
C ASP A 39 -3.55 19.66 -14.38
N GLU A 40 -3.69 20.77 -13.62
CA GLU A 40 -4.28 22.01 -14.08
C GLU A 40 -3.29 22.85 -14.90
N GLU A 41 -1.99 22.72 -14.63
CA GLU A 41 -0.94 23.54 -15.20
C GLU A 41 -0.63 23.18 -16.64
N THR A 42 -0.59 21.88 -16.96
CA THR A 42 -0.24 21.42 -18.30
C THR A 42 -1.35 20.63 -18.98
N SER A 43 -2.40 20.30 -18.24
CA SER A 43 -3.47 19.40 -18.69
C SER A 43 -3.00 17.99 -19.04
N SER A 44 -1.85 17.55 -18.52
CA SER A 44 -1.41 16.17 -18.66
C SER A 44 -2.27 15.24 -17.83
N VAL A 45 -2.47 14.01 -18.31
CA VAL A 45 -3.25 12.97 -17.65
C VAL A 45 -2.31 11.94 -17.08
N TRP A 46 -2.54 11.58 -15.82
CA TRP A 46 -1.68 10.72 -15.02
C TRP A 46 -2.44 9.50 -14.52
N GLN A 47 -1.79 8.35 -14.55
CA GLN A 47 -2.31 7.12 -13.96
C GLN A 47 -2.11 7.14 -12.45
N GLN A 48 -3.16 6.91 -11.67
CA GLN A 48 -3.10 7.02 -10.20
C GLN A 48 -2.21 5.94 -9.59
N SER A 49 -2.24 4.70 -10.09
CA SER A 49 -1.48 3.56 -9.54
C SER A 49 0.03 3.63 -9.80
N THR A 50 0.45 4.25 -10.91
CA THR A 50 1.86 4.29 -11.30
C THR A 50 2.51 5.67 -11.12
N GLY A 51 1.69 6.72 -10.97
CA GLY A 51 2.18 8.10 -10.99
C GLY A 51 2.71 8.56 -12.35
N GLU A 52 2.51 7.80 -13.42
CA GLU A 52 2.99 8.14 -14.75
C GLU A 52 2.04 9.09 -15.48
N ALA A 53 2.58 10.12 -16.11
CA ALA A 53 1.86 10.92 -17.09
C ALA A 53 1.71 10.13 -18.40
N ILE A 54 0.51 9.64 -18.67
CA ILE A 54 0.22 8.80 -19.85
C ILE A 54 -0.17 9.61 -21.08
N PHE A 55 -0.55 10.89 -20.89
CA PHE A 55 -0.96 11.78 -21.99
C PHE A 55 -0.63 13.23 -21.65
N GLY A 56 -0.43 14.08 -22.66
CA GLY A 56 -0.20 15.52 -22.54
C GLY A 56 1.28 15.93 -22.57
N PRO A 57 1.58 17.21 -22.31
CA PRO A 57 2.96 17.74 -22.38
C PRO A 57 3.97 17.06 -21.47
N LEU A 58 3.53 16.48 -20.34
CA LEU A 58 4.40 15.79 -19.40
C LEU A 58 4.44 14.28 -19.59
N LYS A 59 3.90 13.75 -20.69
CA LYS A 59 3.89 12.31 -20.97
C LYS A 59 5.25 11.65 -20.74
N GLY A 60 5.25 10.52 -20.01
CA GLY A 60 6.45 9.77 -19.62
C GLY A 60 7.16 10.31 -18.37
N ARG A 61 6.66 11.37 -17.75
CA ARG A 61 7.11 11.81 -16.41
C ARG A 61 6.42 11.00 -15.33
N HIS A 62 7.08 10.85 -14.19
CA HIS A 62 6.55 10.15 -13.03
C HIS A 62 6.53 11.08 -11.81
N LEU A 63 5.49 10.97 -11.01
CA LEU A 63 5.44 11.52 -9.67
C LEU A 63 6.29 10.66 -8.73
N ASN A 64 6.90 11.29 -7.73
CA ASN A 64 7.59 10.55 -6.68
C ASN A 64 6.58 10.09 -5.63
N VAL A 65 6.64 8.81 -5.26
CA VAL A 65 5.83 8.30 -4.17
C VAL A 65 6.31 8.88 -2.84
N VAL A 66 5.36 9.27 -2.00
CA VAL A 66 5.62 9.65 -0.61
C VAL A 66 5.17 8.49 0.26
N ARG A 67 6.09 7.96 1.07
CA ARG A 67 5.78 6.85 1.96
C ARG A 67 4.56 7.16 2.83
N SER A 68 3.65 6.22 2.86
CA SER A 68 2.43 6.31 3.66
C SER A 68 2.04 4.93 4.17
N ASN A 69 1.29 4.89 5.25
CA ASN A 69 0.73 3.67 5.81
C ASN A 69 -0.79 3.73 5.75
N GLU A 70 -1.41 2.65 5.33
CA GLU A 70 -2.84 2.44 5.45
C GLU A 70 -3.12 1.65 6.73
N LEU A 71 -3.63 2.34 7.73
CA LEU A 71 -3.88 1.81 9.07
C LEU A 71 -5.35 1.92 9.44
N THR A 72 -5.82 1.10 10.39
CA THR A 72 -7.09 1.40 11.03
C THR A 72 -7.01 2.73 11.78
N PHE A 73 -8.12 3.47 11.80
CA PHE A 73 -8.16 4.75 12.51
C PHE A 73 -7.82 4.59 14.02
N ALA A 74 -8.23 3.49 14.62
CA ALA A 74 -7.92 3.20 16.03
C ALA A 74 -6.41 3.07 16.29
N LEU A 75 -5.71 2.32 15.42
CA LEU A 75 -4.27 2.17 15.54
C LEU A 75 -3.53 3.48 15.24
N TRP A 76 -3.95 4.18 14.16
CA TRP A 76 -3.40 5.49 13.83
C TRP A 76 -3.52 6.49 14.99
N ARG A 77 -4.70 6.58 15.65
CA ARG A 77 -4.91 7.46 16.82
C ARG A 77 -4.00 7.10 17.99
N LYS A 78 -3.73 5.79 18.20
CA LYS A 78 -2.81 5.33 19.25
C LYS A 78 -1.37 5.78 18.98
N GLU A 79 -0.93 5.68 17.70
CA GLU A 79 0.42 6.06 17.29
C GLU A 79 0.60 7.58 17.14
N GLN A 80 -0.47 8.28 16.74
CA GLN A 80 -0.47 9.71 16.46
C GLN A 80 -1.58 10.42 17.26
N PRO A 81 -1.46 10.48 18.62
CA PRO A 81 -2.52 11.05 19.47
C PRO A 81 -2.77 12.55 19.21
N GLN A 82 -1.76 13.25 18.66
CA GLN A 82 -1.84 14.65 18.24
C GLN A 82 -1.97 14.83 16.74
N GLY A 83 -2.19 13.74 15.99
CA GLY A 83 -2.29 13.80 14.53
C GLY A 83 -3.57 14.52 14.07
N ASP A 84 -3.43 15.26 12.98
CA ASP A 84 -4.55 15.96 12.35
C ASP A 84 -5.35 15.01 11.44
N VAL A 85 -6.66 15.19 11.41
CA VAL A 85 -7.56 14.48 10.51
C VAL A 85 -8.08 15.45 9.46
N LEU A 86 -8.00 15.06 8.20
CA LEU A 86 -8.60 15.85 7.12
C LEU A 86 -10.11 16.00 7.37
N LYS A 87 -10.56 17.24 7.47
CA LYS A 87 -11.98 17.53 7.66
C LYS A 87 -12.77 17.19 6.39
N PRO A 88 -13.89 16.45 6.52
CA PRO A 88 -14.77 16.21 5.39
C PRO A 88 -15.25 17.49 4.74
N ASP A 89 -15.35 17.52 3.42
CA ASP A 89 -15.92 18.65 2.69
C ASP A 89 -17.45 18.67 2.88
N ALA A 90 -17.96 19.74 3.46
CA ALA A 90 -19.34 19.87 3.91
C ALA A 90 -20.41 19.51 2.86
N PRO A 91 -20.29 19.90 1.57
CA PRO A 91 -21.25 19.53 0.53
C PRO A 91 -21.36 18.01 0.28
N TYR A 92 -20.36 17.25 0.67
CA TYR A 92 -20.26 15.80 0.36
C TYR A 92 -20.39 14.90 1.58
N ILE A 93 -20.74 15.41 2.77
CA ILE A 93 -20.85 14.62 4.01
C ILE A 93 -21.77 13.40 3.82
N SER A 94 -22.93 13.59 3.18
CA SER A 94 -23.88 12.50 2.90
C SER A 94 -23.31 11.41 1.99
N GLU A 95 -22.34 11.74 1.13
CA GLU A 95 -21.68 10.77 0.29
C GLU A 95 -20.67 9.93 1.08
N TYR A 96 -19.92 10.56 2.00
CA TYR A 96 -18.97 9.86 2.86
C TYR A 96 -19.64 8.89 3.85
N GLU A 97 -20.88 9.15 4.22
CA GLU A 97 -21.65 8.31 5.14
C GLU A 97 -22.32 7.10 4.47
N LYS A 98 -22.29 7.01 3.14
CA LYS A 98 -22.87 5.88 2.41
C LYS A 98 -22.13 4.59 2.74
N LYS A 99 -22.91 3.61 3.25
CA LYS A 99 -22.42 2.26 3.56
C LYS A 99 -22.52 1.35 2.34
N GLY A 100 -21.68 0.31 2.31
CA GLY A 100 -21.77 -0.77 1.32
C GLY A 100 -21.17 -0.46 -0.04
N TRP A 101 -20.35 0.59 -0.17
CA TRP A 101 -19.64 0.91 -1.40
C TRP A 101 -18.69 -0.23 -1.81
N GLU A 102 -18.03 -0.90 -0.87
CA GLU A 102 -17.17 -2.05 -1.11
C GLU A 102 -17.93 -3.18 -1.82
N THR A 103 -19.11 -3.54 -1.30
CA THR A 103 -19.98 -4.57 -1.93
C THR A 103 -20.42 -4.17 -3.34
N TYR A 104 -20.60 -2.87 -3.61
CA TYR A 104 -20.91 -2.38 -4.94
C TYR A 104 -19.69 -2.55 -5.86
N VAL A 105 -18.49 -2.17 -5.40
CA VAL A 105 -17.25 -2.27 -6.16
C VAL A 105 -16.92 -3.73 -6.50
N GLU A 106 -17.05 -4.64 -5.54
CA GLU A 106 -16.83 -6.10 -5.75
C GLU A 106 -17.70 -6.70 -6.87
N LYS A 107 -18.87 -6.10 -7.14
CA LYS A 107 -19.78 -6.51 -8.22
C LYS A 107 -19.51 -5.80 -9.54
N THR A 108 -18.60 -4.84 -9.57
CA THR A 108 -18.29 -4.09 -10.79
C THR A 108 -17.57 -4.99 -11.79
N VAL A 109 -17.96 -4.91 -13.05
CA VAL A 109 -17.33 -5.68 -14.13
C VAL A 109 -15.89 -5.23 -14.32
N VAL A 110 -14.96 -6.18 -14.19
CA VAL A 110 -13.54 -5.97 -14.47
C VAL A 110 -13.25 -6.27 -15.92
N VAL A 111 -12.64 -5.33 -16.62
CA VAL A 111 -12.28 -5.47 -18.05
C VAL A 111 -10.91 -6.12 -18.26
N VAL A 112 -10.10 -6.23 -17.19
CA VAL A 112 -8.78 -6.86 -17.26
C VAL A 112 -8.92 -8.37 -17.10
N ASP A 113 -8.31 -9.13 -17.99
CA ASP A 113 -8.35 -10.60 -17.95
C ASP A 113 -7.40 -11.14 -16.87
N THR A 114 -7.97 -11.61 -15.76
CA THR A 114 -7.25 -12.24 -14.65
C THR A 114 -7.30 -13.77 -14.67
N THR A 115 -7.96 -14.37 -15.64
CA THR A 115 -8.26 -15.83 -15.66
C THR A 115 -7.03 -16.72 -15.61
N LYS A 116 -5.92 -16.30 -16.23
CA LYS A 116 -4.66 -17.06 -16.29
C LYS A 116 -3.96 -17.17 -14.93
N SER A 117 -4.26 -16.27 -14.01
CA SER A 117 -3.62 -16.27 -12.68
C SER A 117 -4.24 -17.26 -11.69
N GLY A 118 -5.51 -17.64 -11.92
CA GLY A 118 -6.29 -18.42 -10.96
C GLY A 118 -6.70 -17.64 -9.71
N ILE A 119 -6.47 -16.31 -9.71
CA ILE A 119 -6.79 -15.39 -8.60
C ILE A 119 -8.02 -14.56 -8.99
N GLY A 120 -8.96 -14.41 -8.08
CA GLY A 120 -10.16 -13.60 -8.30
C GLY A 120 -9.79 -12.13 -8.54
N PRO A 121 -10.46 -11.43 -9.48
CA PRO A 121 -10.09 -10.06 -9.87
C PRO A 121 -10.11 -9.07 -8.68
N HIS A 122 -11.06 -9.22 -7.78
CA HIS A 122 -11.20 -8.37 -6.59
C HIS A 122 -10.52 -8.96 -5.33
N GLN A 123 -9.63 -9.96 -5.48
CA GLN A 123 -8.83 -10.37 -4.34
C GLN A 123 -7.89 -9.24 -3.93
N LEU A 124 -7.97 -8.85 -2.67
CA LEU A 124 -7.14 -7.77 -2.12
C LEU A 124 -5.73 -8.30 -1.88
N MET A 125 -4.77 -7.62 -2.46
CA MET A 125 -3.36 -7.91 -2.38
C MET A 125 -2.61 -6.79 -1.66
N LEU A 126 -1.51 -7.11 -1.02
CA LEU A 126 -0.48 -6.15 -0.65
C LEU A 126 0.65 -6.24 -1.68
N GLY A 127 0.86 -5.17 -2.41
CA GLY A 127 1.93 -5.08 -3.40
C GLY A 127 3.22 -4.53 -2.80
N VAL A 128 4.34 -5.19 -3.09
CA VAL A 128 5.68 -4.79 -2.65
C VAL A 128 6.59 -4.69 -3.86
N THR A 129 7.29 -3.58 -3.98
CA THR A 129 8.29 -3.36 -5.04
C THR A 129 9.67 -3.14 -4.44
N VAL A 130 10.64 -3.97 -4.82
CA VAL A 130 12.04 -3.85 -4.42
C VAL A 130 12.93 -3.97 -5.64
N ALA A 131 13.83 -3.04 -5.83
CA ALA A 131 14.77 -3.01 -6.96
C ALA A 131 14.08 -3.24 -8.34
N GLY A 132 12.89 -2.66 -8.54
CA GLY A 132 12.12 -2.76 -9.77
C GLY A 132 11.45 -4.12 -10.01
N LYS A 133 11.46 -5.02 -9.04
CA LYS A 133 10.71 -6.29 -9.06
C LYS A 133 9.53 -6.22 -8.12
N ASN A 134 8.42 -6.80 -8.57
CA ASN A 134 7.13 -6.72 -7.89
C ASN A 134 6.73 -8.09 -7.34
N LYS A 135 6.15 -8.11 -6.15
CA LYS A 135 5.53 -9.29 -5.57
C LYS A 135 4.24 -8.92 -4.86
N ALA A 136 3.19 -9.67 -5.14
CA ALA A 136 1.87 -9.49 -4.54
C ALA A 136 1.63 -10.56 -3.47
N TYR A 137 1.11 -10.13 -2.34
CA TYR A 137 0.79 -10.98 -1.19
C TYR A 137 -0.71 -10.92 -0.94
N PRO A 138 -1.45 -12.04 -1.00
CA PRO A 138 -2.85 -12.06 -0.60
C PRO A 138 -3.00 -11.56 0.83
N ILE A 139 -3.85 -10.57 1.05
CA ILE A 139 -4.05 -9.97 2.39
C ILE A 139 -4.46 -11.04 3.41
N ASP A 140 -5.35 -11.94 3.04
CA ASP A 140 -5.83 -13.01 3.93
C ASP A 140 -4.69 -13.91 4.41
N ALA A 141 -3.72 -14.24 3.52
CA ALA A 141 -2.56 -15.04 3.89
C ALA A 141 -1.65 -14.31 4.90
N ILE A 142 -1.45 -12.99 4.71
CA ILE A 142 -0.68 -12.17 5.65
C ILE A 142 -1.39 -12.11 7.01
N LEU A 143 -2.69 -11.84 7.02
CA LEU A 143 -3.48 -11.73 8.25
C LEU A 143 -3.49 -13.03 9.03
N ALA A 144 -3.56 -14.18 8.34
CA ALA A 144 -3.51 -15.51 8.97
C ALA A 144 -2.12 -15.79 9.59
N ALA A 145 -1.05 -15.51 8.87
CA ALA A 145 0.32 -15.75 9.33
C ALA A 145 0.80 -14.78 10.42
N ARG A 146 0.28 -13.55 10.43
CA ARG A 146 0.67 -12.43 11.32
C ARG A 146 2.06 -11.87 11.09
N VAL A 147 3.02 -12.71 10.80
CA VAL A 147 4.41 -12.37 10.44
C VAL A 147 4.78 -13.22 9.23
N VAL A 148 5.18 -12.57 8.16
CA VAL A 148 5.64 -13.24 6.93
C VAL A 148 7.03 -12.73 6.60
N GLN A 149 7.99 -13.63 6.50
CA GLN A 149 9.33 -13.31 6.01
C GLN A 149 9.54 -13.98 4.66
N ASP A 150 10.03 -13.21 3.69
CA ASP A 150 10.15 -13.64 2.31
C ASP A 150 11.28 -12.89 1.60
N GLN A 151 11.41 -13.08 0.30
CA GLN A 151 12.37 -12.35 -0.54
C GLN A 151 11.68 -11.74 -1.77
N VAL A 152 12.07 -10.50 -2.09
CA VAL A 152 11.71 -9.82 -3.35
C VAL A 152 13.00 -9.37 -4.03
N ALA A 153 13.26 -9.83 -5.24
CA ALA A 153 14.52 -9.60 -5.95
C ALA A 153 15.79 -10.00 -5.15
N GLY A 154 15.69 -11.03 -4.31
CA GLY A 154 16.79 -11.45 -3.42
C GLY A 154 16.94 -10.60 -2.15
N ALA A 155 16.21 -9.50 -2.01
CA ALA A 155 16.21 -8.71 -0.78
C ALA A 155 15.23 -9.29 0.25
N PRO A 156 15.63 -9.43 1.52
CA PRO A 156 14.77 -9.95 2.56
C PRO A 156 13.68 -8.95 2.92
N VAL A 157 12.42 -9.38 2.90
CA VAL A 157 11.26 -8.58 3.29
C VAL A 157 10.52 -9.22 4.45
N LEU A 158 9.99 -8.39 5.33
CA LEU A 158 9.24 -8.79 6.51
C LEU A 158 7.91 -8.05 6.53
N LEU A 159 6.80 -8.80 6.46
CA LEU A 159 5.45 -8.25 6.56
C LEU A 159 4.90 -8.56 7.95
N VAL A 160 4.36 -7.55 8.60
CA VAL A 160 3.88 -7.66 9.99
C VAL A 160 2.48 -7.09 10.11
N VAL A 161 1.62 -7.84 10.78
CA VAL A 161 0.24 -7.42 11.08
C VAL A 161 0.21 -6.74 12.45
N GLY A 162 -0.41 -5.57 12.51
CA GLY A 162 -0.58 -4.81 13.73
C GLY A 162 -1.45 -5.50 14.79
N SER A 163 -1.45 -4.97 16.01
CA SER A 163 -2.27 -5.47 17.11
C SER A 163 -3.77 -5.38 16.84
N ASP A 164 -4.18 -4.52 15.91
CA ASP A 164 -5.58 -4.37 15.46
C ASP A 164 -6.05 -5.52 14.52
N GLY A 165 -5.13 -6.38 14.09
CA GLY A 165 -5.45 -7.51 13.21
C GLY A 165 -5.71 -7.16 11.76
N ALA A 166 -5.52 -5.91 11.34
CA ALA A 166 -5.90 -5.41 10.01
C ALA A 166 -4.82 -4.56 9.33
N SER A 167 -4.07 -3.77 10.10
CA SER A 167 -2.99 -2.93 9.59
C SER A 167 -1.74 -3.77 9.29
N ILE A 168 -1.05 -3.46 8.20
CA ILE A 168 0.16 -4.19 7.77
C ILE A 168 1.26 -3.19 7.48
N ARG A 169 2.49 -3.50 7.92
CA ARG A 169 3.72 -2.80 7.52
C ARG A 169 4.71 -3.77 6.93
N VAL A 170 5.57 -3.25 6.07
CA VAL A 170 6.61 -4.02 5.40
C VAL A 170 7.97 -3.42 5.71
N PHE A 171 8.92 -4.28 6.06
CA PHE A 171 10.27 -3.87 6.42
C PHE A 171 11.31 -4.65 5.62
N ASP A 172 12.49 -4.04 5.50
CA ASP A 172 13.71 -4.76 5.17
C ASP A 172 14.13 -5.57 6.40
N ALA A 173 14.06 -6.88 6.30
CA ALA A 173 14.42 -7.76 7.41
C ALA A 173 15.93 -7.74 7.70
N ALA A 174 16.72 -7.08 6.85
CA ALA A 174 18.17 -7.16 6.88
C ALA A 174 18.65 -8.63 6.88
N GLU A 175 19.52 -9.00 7.82
CA GLU A 175 20.00 -10.39 7.95
C GLU A 175 19.34 -11.14 9.11
N LEU A 176 18.26 -10.57 9.69
CA LEU A 176 17.59 -11.17 10.84
C LEU A 176 16.48 -12.11 10.40
N THR A 177 16.27 -13.17 11.19
CA THR A 177 15.15 -14.09 11.03
C THR A 177 14.09 -13.80 12.07
N PHE A 178 12.86 -13.61 11.64
CA PHE A 178 11.75 -13.21 12.52
C PHE A 178 10.71 -14.31 12.65
N THR A 179 10.17 -14.39 13.85
CA THR A 179 8.99 -15.20 14.18
C THR A 179 7.94 -14.33 14.85
N LYS A 180 6.72 -14.85 14.97
CA LYS A 180 5.66 -14.18 15.74
C LYS A 180 6.10 -14.03 17.20
N GLY A 181 5.99 -12.82 17.71
CA GLY A 181 6.21 -12.50 19.10
C GLY A 181 4.93 -12.56 19.95
N GLU A 182 5.03 -12.10 21.19
CA GLU A 182 3.94 -12.07 22.16
C GLU A 182 3.76 -10.66 22.75
N GLY A 183 2.53 -10.34 23.17
CA GLY A 183 2.20 -9.06 23.81
C GLY A 183 2.46 -7.86 22.90
N ASP A 184 3.19 -6.87 23.41
CA ASP A 184 3.56 -5.66 22.66
C ASP A 184 4.69 -5.90 21.65
N ALA A 185 5.50 -6.95 21.85
CA ALA A 185 6.47 -7.43 20.90
C ALA A 185 5.77 -8.33 19.85
N LEU A 186 5.31 -7.75 18.75
CA LEU A 186 4.60 -8.50 17.70
C LEU A 186 5.48 -9.47 16.93
N MET A 187 6.79 -9.26 16.98
CA MET A 187 7.81 -10.09 16.35
C MET A 187 8.95 -10.35 17.33
N GLN A 188 9.67 -11.43 17.13
CA GLN A 188 10.92 -11.73 17.81
C GLN A 188 11.97 -12.18 16.80
N ASP A 189 13.18 -11.64 16.85
CA ASP A 189 14.27 -12.17 16.06
C ASP A 189 14.89 -13.41 16.70
N ALA A 190 15.15 -14.42 15.88
CA ALA A 190 15.72 -15.69 16.33
C ALA A 190 17.21 -15.59 16.68
N ASP A 191 17.90 -14.56 16.14
CA ASP A 191 19.37 -14.44 16.26
C ASP A 191 19.77 -13.90 17.63
N THR A 192 18.97 -12.99 18.19
CA THR A 192 19.27 -12.35 19.49
C THR A 192 18.18 -12.52 20.53
N GLY A 193 16.99 -12.98 20.10
CA GLY A 193 15.80 -13.08 20.96
C GLY A 193 15.18 -11.74 21.33
N SER A 194 15.56 -10.64 20.65
CA SER A 194 14.96 -9.33 20.92
C SER A 194 13.52 -9.27 20.41
N GLY A 195 12.65 -8.63 21.17
CA GLY A 195 11.26 -8.38 20.80
C GLY A 195 11.12 -7.08 19.99
N TRP A 196 10.25 -7.07 18.97
CA TRP A 196 10.06 -5.95 18.06
C TRP A 196 8.59 -5.54 17.96
N ASN A 197 8.35 -4.25 17.95
CA ASN A 197 6.99 -3.70 17.86
C ASN A 197 6.52 -3.54 16.40
N PHE A 198 5.29 -3.05 16.22
CA PHE A 198 4.70 -2.82 14.92
C PHE A 198 5.39 -1.72 14.09
N GLN A 199 6.12 -0.80 14.74
CA GLN A 199 6.92 0.22 14.06
C GLN A 199 8.25 -0.33 13.51
N GLY A 200 8.50 -1.64 13.69
CA GLY A 200 9.74 -2.28 13.29
C GLY A 200 10.92 -1.95 14.18
N CYS A 201 10.69 -1.52 15.42
CA CYS A 201 11.73 -1.19 16.38
C CYS A 201 11.83 -2.24 17.49
N ALA A 202 13.04 -2.66 17.83
CA ALA A 202 13.30 -3.54 18.95
C ALA A 202 12.98 -2.82 20.27
N VAL A 203 12.08 -3.42 21.05
CA VAL A 203 11.61 -2.87 22.33
C VAL A 203 12.34 -3.46 23.54
N ASP A 204 13.00 -4.60 23.35
CA ASP A 204 13.80 -5.26 24.37
C ASP A 204 14.98 -6.04 23.77
N GLY A 205 15.72 -6.76 24.61
CA GLY A 205 16.82 -7.63 24.21
C GLY A 205 18.08 -6.86 23.78
N LYS A 206 18.97 -7.59 23.08
CA LYS A 206 20.28 -7.06 22.67
C LYS A 206 20.19 -5.94 21.63
N LEU A 207 19.11 -5.90 20.86
CA LEU A 207 18.91 -4.94 19.79
C LEU A 207 17.97 -3.79 20.18
N ALA A 208 17.60 -3.65 21.46
CA ALA A 208 16.70 -2.61 21.94
C ALA A 208 17.09 -1.22 21.40
N GLY A 209 16.11 -0.51 20.81
CA GLY A 209 16.30 0.80 20.18
C GLY A 209 16.72 0.76 18.69
N ARG A 210 17.10 -0.41 18.15
CA ARG A 210 17.32 -0.57 16.70
C ARG A 210 15.98 -0.63 15.96
N CYS A 211 15.89 0.04 14.81
CA CYS A 211 14.71 -0.03 13.95
C CYS A 211 15.08 -0.56 12.56
N LEU A 212 14.18 -1.32 11.98
CA LEU A 212 14.23 -1.78 10.60
C LEU A 212 13.86 -0.63 9.64
N ARG A 213 14.35 -0.71 8.42
CA ARG A 213 13.95 0.21 7.36
C ARG A 213 12.61 -0.25 6.79
N GLU A 214 11.63 0.62 6.81
CA GLU A 214 10.32 0.35 6.19
C GLU A 214 10.42 0.37 4.66
N ILE A 215 9.71 -0.55 4.02
CA ILE A 215 9.58 -0.66 2.55
C ILE A 215 8.20 -0.18 2.16
N ASP A 216 8.11 0.58 1.06
CA ASP A 216 6.84 1.04 0.51
C ASP A 216 6.03 -0.15 0.00
N ALA A 217 4.78 -0.22 0.44
CA ALA A 217 3.81 -1.23 0.04
C ALA A 217 2.42 -0.60 0.05
N TYR A 218 1.55 -1.07 -0.83
CA TYR A 218 0.17 -0.59 -0.88
C TYR A 218 -0.81 -1.72 -1.20
N LYS A 219 -2.04 -1.55 -0.74
CA LYS A 219 -3.14 -2.47 -1.05
C LYS A 219 -3.69 -2.17 -2.44
N ASP A 220 -4.08 -3.22 -3.12
CA ASP A 220 -4.67 -3.13 -4.45
C ASP A 220 -5.51 -4.37 -4.74
N TYR A 221 -6.56 -4.24 -5.53
CA TYR A 221 -7.22 -5.39 -6.09
C TYR A 221 -6.34 -6.06 -7.16
N TRP A 222 -6.41 -7.38 -7.24
CA TRP A 222 -5.57 -8.18 -8.13
C TRP A 222 -5.63 -7.72 -9.58
N PHE A 223 -6.82 -7.36 -10.10
CA PHE A 223 -6.96 -6.93 -11.48
C PHE A 223 -6.14 -5.67 -11.79
N ASP A 224 -6.08 -4.71 -10.87
CA ASP A 224 -5.35 -3.45 -11.06
C ASP A 224 -3.85 -3.67 -10.86
N TRP A 225 -3.47 -4.36 -9.78
CA TRP A 225 -2.08 -4.72 -9.53
C TRP A 225 -1.46 -5.46 -10.72
N MET A 226 -2.10 -6.51 -11.23
CA MET A 226 -1.61 -7.30 -12.35
C MET A 226 -1.54 -6.50 -13.66
N ASN A 227 -2.49 -5.58 -13.88
CA ASN A 227 -2.51 -4.72 -15.05
C ASN A 227 -1.29 -3.79 -15.11
N HIS A 228 -0.85 -3.29 -13.96
CA HIS A 228 0.29 -2.36 -13.87
C HIS A 228 1.62 -3.05 -13.54
N HIS A 229 1.57 -4.30 -13.09
CA HIS A 229 2.73 -5.14 -12.75
C HIS A 229 2.63 -6.54 -13.37
N PRO A 230 2.64 -6.65 -14.72
CA PRO A 230 2.35 -7.92 -15.42
C PRO A 230 3.34 -9.04 -15.12
N GLU A 231 4.57 -8.71 -14.71
CA GLU A 231 5.61 -9.68 -14.34
C GLU A 231 5.68 -9.93 -12.81
N THR A 232 4.64 -9.57 -12.08
CA THR A 232 4.63 -9.72 -10.61
C THR A 232 4.72 -11.19 -10.20
N ALA A 233 5.52 -11.49 -9.19
CA ALA A 233 5.42 -12.75 -8.49
C ALA A 233 4.23 -12.72 -7.51
N VAL A 234 3.72 -13.89 -7.15
CA VAL A 234 2.67 -14.01 -6.13
C VAL A 234 3.17 -14.89 -5.00
N PHE A 235 2.96 -14.44 -3.78
CA PHE A 235 3.23 -15.23 -2.58
C PHE A 235 2.24 -16.40 -2.49
N LYS A 236 2.76 -17.60 -2.20
CA LYS A 236 1.96 -18.84 -2.19
C LYS A 236 1.72 -19.43 -0.81
N GLY A 237 2.20 -18.76 0.27
CA GLY A 237 2.13 -19.29 1.63
C GLY A 237 3.32 -20.15 2.00
#